data_7dc83d2c6308d7dab2d3372204654db8
#
_entry.id   7dc83d2c6308d7dab2d3372204654db8
#
_cell.length_a   1.000
_cell.length_b   1.000
_cell.length_c   1.000
_cell.angle_alpha   90.00
_cell.angle_beta   90.00
_cell.angle_gamma   90.00
#
_symmetry.space_group_name_H-M   'P 1'
#
loop_
_entity.id
_entity.type
_entity.pdbx_description
1 polymer ?
#
loop_
_entity_poly.entity_id
_entity_poly.type
_entity_poly.pdbx_seq_one_letter_code
_entity_poly.pdbx_strand_id
1 'polypeptide(L)'
;MAELSKQDRIKRLLREEECPFFTDGDIEFYLSENGGNVNKMLYQMFLIKAEDTTLSVSGLNCADTSKYFRRLAQRYRQNNSGQLKGG
;
A
#
# COMPACT_ATOMS: atom_id res chain seq x y z
N MET A 1 -17.39 15.41 -13.92
CA MET A 1 -17.01 14.28 -13.09
C MET A 1 -16.16 14.72 -11.92
N ALA A 2 -16.50 14.26 -10.75
CA ALA A 2 -15.77 14.69 -9.58
C ALA A 2 -14.43 13.96 -9.49
N GLU A 3 -13.39 14.68 -9.10
CA GLU A 3 -12.11 14.07 -8.87
C GLU A 3 -12.13 13.39 -7.53
N LEU A 4 -11.38 12.30 -7.43
CA LEU A 4 -11.23 11.64 -6.16
C LEU A 4 -10.35 12.49 -5.26
N SER A 5 -10.67 12.52 -3.97
CA SER A 5 -9.80 13.16 -3.01
C SER A 5 -8.50 12.35 -2.93
N LYS A 6 -7.47 12.95 -2.35
CA LYS A 6 -6.20 12.25 -2.22
C LYS A 6 -6.37 10.97 -1.40
N GLN A 7 -7.16 11.04 -0.33
CA GLN A 7 -7.39 9.86 0.50
C GLN A 7 -8.16 8.80 -0.27
N ASP A 8 -9.14 9.18 -1.06
CA ASP A 8 -9.91 8.20 -1.83
C ASP A 8 -9.02 7.50 -2.85
N ARG A 9 -8.12 8.25 -3.48
CA ARG A 9 -7.17 7.64 -4.41
C ARG A 9 -6.26 6.65 -3.71
N ILE A 10 -5.77 7.02 -2.55
CA ILE A 10 -4.91 6.14 -1.76
C ILE A 10 -5.65 4.87 -1.37
N LYS A 11 -6.91 5.01 -0.95
CA LYS A 11 -7.71 3.85 -0.58
C LYS A 11 -7.90 2.90 -1.75
N ARG A 12 -8.13 3.44 -2.93
CA ARG A 12 -8.28 2.59 -4.11
C ARG A 12 -6.98 1.88 -4.45
N LEU A 13 -5.87 2.59 -4.36
CA LEU A 13 -4.56 1.99 -4.63
C LEU A 13 -4.25 0.90 -3.62
N LEU A 14 -4.68 1.09 -2.37
CA LEU A 14 -4.46 0.11 -1.31
C LEU A 14 -5.44 -1.06 -1.35
N ARG A 15 -6.40 -1.05 -2.25
CA ARG A 15 -7.41 -2.10 -2.36
C ARG A 15 -8.28 -2.18 -1.11
N GLU A 16 -8.56 -1.02 -0.50
CA GLU A 16 -9.37 -1.00 0.73
C GLU A 16 -10.81 -1.41 0.48
N GLU A 17 -11.30 -1.24 -0.74
CA GLU A 17 -12.66 -1.67 -1.04
C GLU A 17 -12.76 -3.20 -1.04
N GLU A 18 -11.71 -3.87 -1.49
CA GLU A 18 -11.69 -5.32 -1.53
C GLU A 18 -11.28 -5.92 -0.20
N CYS A 19 -10.41 -5.24 0.51
CA CYS A 19 -9.85 -5.77 1.75
C CYS A 19 -9.58 -4.61 2.70
N PRO A 20 -10.62 -4.11 3.38
CA PRO A 20 -10.46 -3.00 4.31
C PRO A 20 -9.51 -3.34 5.45
N PHE A 21 -8.60 -2.46 5.75
CA PHE A 21 -7.64 -2.69 6.82
C PHE A 21 -7.24 -1.40 7.52
N PHE A 22 -7.08 -0.30 6.80
CA PHE A 22 -6.61 0.94 7.37
C PHE A 22 -7.74 1.96 7.51
N THR A 23 -7.71 2.74 8.61
CA THR A 23 -8.64 3.84 8.78
C THR A 23 -8.09 5.08 8.09
N ASP A 24 -8.92 6.11 7.98
CA ASP A 24 -8.47 7.39 7.43
C ASP A 24 -7.33 7.96 8.27
N GLY A 25 -7.41 7.79 9.59
CA GLY A 25 -6.35 8.26 10.47
C GLY A 25 -5.04 7.52 10.23
N ASP A 26 -5.13 6.22 9.94
CA ASP A 26 -3.92 5.45 9.63
C ASP A 26 -3.28 5.96 8.35
N ILE A 27 -4.10 6.25 7.34
CA ILE A 27 -3.58 6.74 6.07
C ILE A 27 -2.87 8.08 6.27
N GLU A 28 -3.48 8.98 7.03
CA GLU A 28 -2.86 10.27 7.30
C GLU A 28 -1.57 10.11 8.08
N PHE A 29 -1.56 9.20 9.05
CA PHE A 29 -0.38 8.95 9.84
C PHE A 29 0.79 8.48 8.98
N TYR A 30 0.55 7.47 8.14
CA TYR A 30 1.63 6.94 7.31
C TYR A 30 2.07 7.92 6.24
N LEU A 31 1.14 8.72 5.72
CA LEU A 31 1.51 9.74 4.76
C LEU A 31 2.43 10.76 5.39
N SER A 32 2.10 11.18 6.62
CA SER A 32 2.92 12.14 7.36
C SER A 32 4.29 11.54 7.69
N GLU A 33 4.32 10.27 8.11
CA GLU A 33 5.57 9.60 8.43
C GLU A 33 6.51 9.51 7.25
N ASN A 34 5.96 9.51 6.05
CA ASN A 34 6.77 9.41 4.83
C ASN A 34 6.93 10.76 4.13
N GLY A 35 6.66 11.84 4.86
CA GLY A 35 6.86 13.19 4.33
C GLY A 35 6.01 13.53 3.13
N GLY A 36 4.85 12.90 3.02
CA GLY A 36 3.96 13.13 1.88
C GLY A 36 4.28 12.30 0.65
N ASN A 37 5.27 11.42 0.75
CA ASN A 37 5.65 10.57 -0.38
C ASN A 37 4.69 9.38 -0.47
N VAL A 38 3.75 9.46 -1.41
CA VAL A 38 2.70 8.45 -1.54
C VAL A 38 3.28 7.08 -1.91
N ASN A 39 4.26 7.05 -2.80
CA ASN A 39 4.82 5.77 -3.22
C ASN A 39 5.52 5.05 -2.09
N LYS A 40 6.29 5.76 -1.28
CA LYS A 40 6.93 5.17 -0.12
C LYS A 40 5.89 4.66 0.88
N MET A 41 4.86 5.45 1.09
CA MET A 41 3.79 5.10 2.00
C MET A 41 3.07 3.84 1.52
N LEU A 42 2.76 3.76 0.22
CA LEU A 42 2.06 2.60 -0.33
C LEU A 42 2.89 1.34 -0.20
N TYR A 43 4.18 1.44 -0.46
CA TYR A 43 5.07 0.30 -0.29
C TYR A 43 4.98 -0.23 1.14
N GLN A 44 5.09 0.66 2.11
CA GLN A 44 5.05 0.29 3.52
C GLN A 44 3.71 -0.33 3.89
N MET A 45 2.62 0.30 3.46
CA MET A 45 1.29 -0.16 3.84
C MET A 45 0.94 -1.50 3.18
N PHE A 46 1.36 -1.71 1.94
CA PHE A 46 1.14 -3.02 1.32
C PHE A 46 1.90 -4.12 2.03
N LEU A 47 3.11 -3.83 2.51
CA LEU A 47 3.85 -4.83 3.27
C LEU A 47 3.14 -5.15 4.58
N ILE A 48 2.58 -4.14 5.23
CA ILE A 48 1.82 -4.37 6.45
C ILE A 48 0.61 -5.26 6.18
N LYS A 49 -0.12 -4.98 5.09
CA LYS A 49 -1.24 -5.83 4.72
C LYS A 49 -0.78 -7.26 4.42
N ALA A 50 0.35 -7.39 3.76
CA ALA A 50 0.86 -8.71 3.41
C ALA A 50 1.23 -9.54 4.63
N GLU A 51 1.62 -8.86 5.71
CA GLU A 51 2.00 -9.56 6.93
C GLU A 51 0.80 -10.02 7.75
N ASP A 52 -0.39 -9.51 7.48
CA ASP A 52 -1.56 -9.92 8.23
C ASP A 52 -2.11 -11.21 7.64
N THR A 53 -1.99 -12.28 8.40
CA THR A 53 -2.38 -13.60 7.92
C THR A 53 -3.87 -13.86 7.97
N THR A 54 -4.66 -12.90 8.48
CA THR A 54 -6.12 -13.07 8.55
C THR A 54 -6.83 -12.46 7.37
N LEU A 55 -6.14 -11.64 6.55
CA LEU A 55 -6.77 -10.98 5.43
C LEU A 55 -6.94 -11.93 4.26
N SER A 56 -8.04 -11.77 3.54
CA SER A 56 -8.21 -12.49 2.29
C SER A 56 -9.02 -11.63 1.32
N VAL A 57 -8.59 -11.63 0.07
CA VAL A 57 -9.27 -10.95 -1.01
C VAL A 57 -10.19 -11.97 -1.66
N SER A 58 -11.34 -11.51 -2.16
CA SER A 58 -12.30 -12.39 -2.80
C SER A 58 -11.63 -13.26 -3.85
N GLY A 59 -11.84 -14.56 -3.75
CA GLY A 59 -11.25 -15.50 -4.68
C GLY A 59 -9.88 -16.01 -4.32
N LEU A 60 -9.29 -15.49 -3.23
CA LEU A 60 -7.96 -15.90 -2.80
C LEU A 60 -8.01 -16.36 -1.34
N ASN A 61 -7.19 -17.33 -0.99
CA ASN A 61 -7.03 -17.69 0.42
C ASN A 61 -6.08 -16.68 1.07
N CYS A 62 -5.84 -16.82 2.38
CA CYS A 62 -5.01 -15.86 3.10
C CYS A 62 -3.56 -15.85 2.60
N ALA A 63 -3.03 -17.03 2.28
CA ALA A 63 -1.65 -17.10 1.80
C ALA A 63 -1.49 -16.42 0.45
N ASP A 64 -2.46 -16.63 -0.45
CA ASP A 64 -2.40 -16.00 -1.77
C ASP A 64 -2.66 -14.50 -1.67
N THR A 65 -3.48 -14.07 -0.71
CA THR A 65 -3.71 -12.65 -0.46
C THR A 65 -2.42 -11.96 -0.01
N SER A 66 -1.66 -12.62 0.86
CA SER A 66 -0.38 -12.10 1.30
C SER A 66 0.58 -11.91 0.12
N LYS A 67 0.63 -12.90 -0.77
CA LYS A 67 1.47 -12.80 -1.97
C LYS A 67 0.98 -11.69 -2.90
N TYR A 68 -0.32 -11.54 -3.02
CA TYR A 68 -0.92 -10.49 -3.83
C TYR A 68 -0.49 -9.10 -3.35
N PHE A 69 -0.60 -8.85 -2.04
CA PHE A 69 -0.21 -7.55 -1.51
C PHE A 69 1.31 -7.35 -1.57
N ARG A 70 2.07 -8.41 -1.41
CA ARG A 70 3.52 -8.32 -1.52
C ARG A 70 3.94 -7.95 -2.95
N ARG A 71 3.23 -8.50 -3.93
CA ARG A 71 3.47 -8.16 -5.33
C ARG A 71 3.12 -6.71 -5.60
N LEU A 72 2.00 -6.23 -5.03
CA LEU A 72 1.63 -4.83 -5.20
C LEU A 72 2.66 -3.91 -4.56
N ALA A 73 3.21 -4.30 -3.42
CA ALA A 73 4.23 -3.49 -2.76
C ALA A 73 5.44 -3.29 -3.67
N GLN A 74 5.79 -4.31 -4.45
CA GLN A 74 6.97 -4.20 -5.32
C GLN A 74 6.83 -3.09 -6.36
N ARG A 75 5.61 -2.74 -6.74
CA ARG A 75 5.40 -1.66 -7.69
C ARG A 75 5.83 -0.31 -7.13
N TYR A 76 5.85 -0.18 -5.81
CA TYR A 76 6.16 1.08 -5.15
C TYR A 76 7.50 1.03 -4.43
N ARG A 77 8.24 -0.03 -4.62
CA ARG A 77 9.54 -0.18 -3.98
C ARG A 77 10.48 0.92 -4.46
N GLN A 78 11.14 1.57 -3.51
CA GLN A 78 12.11 2.60 -3.85
C GLN A 78 13.37 1.94 -4.35
N ASN A 79 13.84 2.39 -5.49
CA ASN A 79 15.05 1.82 -6.08
C ASN A 79 16.25 2.66 -5.67
N ASN A 80 16.74 2.42 -4.48
CA ASN A 80 17.85 3.18 -3.97
C ASN A 80 19.17 2.80 -4.60
N SER A 81 19.27 1.56 -5.07
CA SER A 81 20.55 1.13 -5.62
C SER A 81 20.90 1.92 -6.86
N GLY A 82 19.90 2.27 -7.65
CA GLY A 82 20.16 3.10 -8.82
C GLY A 82 20.64 4.47 -8.44
N GLN A 83 20.19 4.96 -7.31
CA GLN A 83 20.62 6.25 -6.85
C GLN A 83 22.00 6.19 -6.29
N LEU A 84 22.26 5.06 -5.63
CA LEU A 84 23.56 4.98 -5.07
C LEU A 84 24.60 4.96 -6.08
N LYS A 85 24.33 4.45 -7.05
CA LYS A 85 25.22 4.49 -8.00
C LYS A 85 25.32 5.57 -8.48
N GLY A 86 24.58 5.68 -8.19
CA GLY A 86 24.88 6.49 -8.44
C GLY A 86 25.64 6.39 -8.23
N GLY A 87 25.39 6.14 -8.03
CA GLY A 87 26.10 6.10 -7.53
C GLY A 87 26.18 5.42 -7.42
#